data_275ea15ea1b52b6ad7be0d2d44800167
#
_entry.id   275ea15ea1b52b6ad7be0d2d44800167
#
_cell.length_a   1.000
_cell.length_b   1.000
_cell.length_c   1.000
_cell.angle_alpha   90.00
_cell.angle_beta   90.00
_cell.angle_gamma   90.00
#
_symmetry.space_group_name_H-M   'P 1'
#
loop_
_entity.id
_entity.type
_entity.pdbx_description
1 polymer ?
#
loop_
_entity_poly.entity_id
_entity_poly.type
_entity_poly.pdbx_seq_one_letter_code
_entity_poly.pdbx_strand_id
1 'polypeptide(L)' 'MDALTTKQKNQMYDEIAELLIKYGKDKTAKRMLKAFFHEVQEVETSKEFCNMGIVLISLKHLLEITFPTK' A
#
# COMPACT_ATOMS: atom_id res chain seq x y z
N MET A 1 24.21 3.15 -3.44
CA MET A 1 23.20 4.14 -3.72
C MET A 1 21.92 3.49 -4.13
N ASP A 2 20.95 3.62 -3.28
CA ASP A 2 19.74 2.83 -3.37
C ASP A 2 18.54 3.65 -3.80
N ALA A 3 18.66 4.24 -4.99
CA ALA A 3 17.55 4.96 -5.57
C ALA A 3 16.50 3.96 -6.02
N LEU A 4 15.24 4.26 -5.74
CA LEU A 4 14.14 3.45 -6.19
C LEU A 4 13.95 3.52 -7.68
N THR A 5 13.66 2.38 -8.28
CA THR A 5 13.31 2.33 -9.69
C THR A 5 11.80 2.52 -9.84
N THR A 6 11.40 2.99 -11.02
CA THR A 6 9.98 3.11 -11.35
C THR A 6 9.29 1.75 -11.24
N LYS A 7 9.98 0.70 -11.65
CA LYS A 7 9.44 -0.66 -11.60
C LYS A 7 9.07 -1.08 -10.17
N GLN A 8 9.94 -0.76 -9.20
CA GLN A 8 9.67 -1.09 -7.81
C GLN A 8 8.43 -0.36 -7.28
N LYS A 9 8.32 0.92 -7.57
CA LYS A 9 7.15 1.70 -7.16
C LYS A 9 5.89 1.19 -7.83
N ASN A 10 5.96 0.85 -9.11
CA ASN A 10 4.80 0.34 -9.83
C ASN A 10 4.28 -0.96 -9.26
N GLN A 11 5.16 -1.84 -8.79
CA GLN A 11 4.75 -3.07 -8.15
C GLN A 11 3.94 -2.78 -6.88
N MET A 12 4.38 -1.80 -6.10
CA MET A 12 3.66 -1.41 -4.89
C MET A 12 2.32 -0.78 -5.25
N TYR A 13 2.27 0.07 -6.28
CA TYR A 13 1.03 0.67 -6.74
C TYR A 13 0.03 -0.39 -7.20
N ASP A 14 0.50 -1.44 -7.88
CA ASP A 14 -0.37 -2.53 -8.31
C ASP A 14 -1.00 -3.24 -7.12
N GLU A 15 -0.23 -3.47 -6.07
CA GLU A 15 -0.76 -4.09 -4.86
C GLU A 15 -1.80 -3.21 -4.18
N ILE A 16 -1.55 -1.91 -4.14
CA ILE A 16 -2.50 -0.95 -3.57
C ILE A 16 -3.78 -0.95 -4.41
N ALA A 17 -3.65 -0.99 -5.73
CA ALA A 17 -4.80 -1.02 -6.62
C ALA A 17 -5.66 -2.27 -6.38
N GLU A 18 -5.03 -3.42 -6.20
CA GLU A 18 -5.77 -4.66 -5.89
C GLU A 18 -6.53 -4.54 -4.59
N LEU A 19 -5.92 -3.95 -3.58
CA LEU A 19 -6.56 -3.74 -2.30
C LEU A 19 -7.73 -2.75 -2.42
N LEU A 20 -7.57 -1.72 -3.25
CA LEU A 20 -8.65 -0.78 -3.51
C LEU A 20 -9.84 -1.45 -4.18
N ILE A 21 -9.58 -2.38 -5.10
CA ILE A 21 -10.64 -3.13 -5.73
C ILE A 21 -11.36 -4.01 -4.70
N LYS A 22 -10.59 -4.65 -3.84
CA LYS A 22 -11.14 -5.59 -2.86
C LYS A 22 -11.88 -4.90 -1.72
N TYR A 23 -11.34 -3.81 -1.21
CA TYR A 23 -11.87 -3.14 -0.02
C TYR A 23 -12.45 -1.75 -0.28
N GLY A 24 -12.42 -1.29 -1.51
CA GLY A 24 -12.78 0.08 -1.85
C GLY A 24 -14.24 0.47 -1.64
N LYS A 25 -15.09 -0.50 -1.36
CA LYS A 25 -16.49 -0.23 -1.06
C LYS A 25 -16.66 0.41 0.32
N ASP A 26 -15.72 0.16 1.22
CA ASP A 26 -15.74 0.75 2.54
C ASP A 26 -14.97 2.06 2.51
N LYS A 27 -15.61 3.14 2.98
CA LYS A 27 -15.00 4.47 2.94
C LYS A 27 -13.74 4.55 3.79
N THR A 28 -13.76 3.89 4.95
CA THR A 28 -12.61 3.92 5.86
C THR A 28 -11.43 3.19 5.25
N ALA A 29 -11.67 1.99 4.69
CA ALA A 29 -10.61 1.22 4.04
C ALA A 29 -10.04 1.99 2.86
N LYS A 30 -10.90 2.60 2.06
CA LYS A 30 -10.47 3.38 0.90
C LYS A 30 -9.59 4.55 1.33
N ARG A 31 -9.97 5.23 2.40
CA ARG A 31 -9.20 6.35 2.93
C ARG A 31 -7.81 5.90 3.40
N MET A 32 -7.76 4.77 4.10
CA MET A 32 -6.49 4.22 4.56
C MET A 32 -5.58 3.87 3.40
N LEU A 33 -6.12 3.24 2.36
CA LEU A 33 -5.35 2.87 1.19
C LEU A 33 -4.85 4.08 0.41
N LYS A 34 -5.67 5.12 0.31
CA LYS A 34 -5.25 6.36 -0.35
C LYS A 34 -4.14 7.05 0.42
N ALA A 35 -4.23 7.06 1.75
CA ALA A 35 -3.18 7.64 2.59
C ALA A 35 -1.86 6.89 2.39
N PHE A 36 -1.93 5.56 2.34
CA PHE A 36 -0.76 4.74 2.10
C PHE A 36 -0.18 5.01 0.71
N PHE A 37 -1.04 5.14 -0.29
CA PHE A 37 -0.61 5.47 -1.65
C PHE A 37 0.18 6.77 -1.69
N HIS A 38 -0.30 7.79 -1.00
CA HIS A 38 0.42 9.08 -0.91
C HIS A 38 1.77 8.92 -0.25
N GLU A 39 1.84 8.12 0.80
CA GLU A 39 3.11 7.84 1.46
C GLU A 39 4.12 7.19 0.50
N VAL A 40 3.66 6.23 -0.30
CA VAL A 40 4.51 5.56 -1.27
C VAL A 40 5.01 6.54 -2.32
N GLN A 41 4.19 7.49 -2.73
CA GLN A 41 4.60 8.50 -3.71
C GLN A 41 5.75 9.37 -3.20
N GLU A 42 5.83 9.59 -1.89
CA GLU A 42 6.86 10.41 -1.27
C GLU A 42 8.17 9.64 -1.05
N VAL A 43 8.17 8.34 -1.19
CA VAL A 43 9.35 7.51 -0.94
C VAL A 43 10.39 7.70 -2.03
N GLU A 44 11.64 7.94 -1.62
CA GLU A 44 12.73 8.19 -2.56
C GLU A 44 13.86 7.17 -2.48
N THR A 45 13.99 6.45 -1.36
CA THR A 45 15.09 5.51 -1.16
C THR A 45 14.61 4.08 -0.98
N SER A 46 15.49 3.12 -1.26
CA SER A 46 15.19 1.70 -1.08
C SER A 46 14.90 1.36 0.37
N LYS A 47 15.57 2.04 1.29
CA LYS A 47 15.35 1.81 2.71
C LYS A 47 13.93 2.19 3.11
N GLU A 48 13.48 3.37 2.66
CA GLU A 48 12.12 3.81 2.91
C GLU A 48 11.11 2.87 2.25
N PHE A 49 11.43 2.41 1.05
CA PHE A 49 10.58 1.49 0.30
C PHE A 49 10.42 0.16 1.05
N CYS A 50 11.50 -0.37 1.62
CA CYS A 50 11.44 -1.58 2.44
C CYS A 50 10.52 -1.38 3.64
N ASN A 51 10.62 -0.22 4.29
CA ASN A 51 9.74 0.10 5.41
C ASN A 51 8.28 0.15 4.97
N MET A 52 8.02 0.72 3.79
CA MET A 52 6.66 0.76 3.26
C MET A 52 6.15 -0.64 2.94
N GLY A 53 7.02 -1.55 2.51
CA GLY A 53 6.65 -2.94 2.29
C GLY A 53 6.16 -3.62 3.56
N ILE A 54 6.84 -3.35 4.67
CA ILE A 54 6.43 -3.87 5.98
C ILE A 54 5.08 -3.28 6.40
N VAL A 55 4.92 -1.98 6.20
CA VAL A 55 3.66 -1.29 6.49
C VAL A 55 2.53 -1.87 5.64
N LEU A 56 2.81 -2.17 4.38
CA LEU A 56 1.81 -2.75 3.48
C LEU A 56 1.32 -4.11 3.98
N ILE A 57 2.24 -4.96 4.43
CA ILE A 57 1.88 -6.27 4.98
C ILE A 57 0.98 -6.10 6.20
N SER A 58 1.34 -5.18 7.09
CA SER A 58 0.54 -4.88 8.28
C SER A 58 -0.83 -4.34 7.90
N LEU A 59 -0.88 -3.47 6.90
CA LEU A 59 -2.14 -2.89 6.43
C LEU A 59 -3.04 -3.95 5.83
N LYS A 60 -2.50 -4.85 5.02
CA LYS A 60 -3.26 -5.95 4.44
C LYS A 60 -3.89 -6.82 5.53
N HIS A 61 -3.09 -7.14 6.53
CA HIS A 61 -3.57 -7.96 7.65
C HIS A 61 -4.67 -7.25 8.43
N LEU A 62 -4.49 -5.98 8.69
CA LEU A 62 -5.47 -5.17 9.39
C LEU A 62 -6.79 -5.11 8.61
N LEU A 63 -6.70 -4.93 7.29
CA LEU A 63 -7.89 -4.88 6.45
C LEU A 63 -8.64 -6.21 6.44
N GLU A 64 -7.90 -7.32 6.42
CA GLU A 64 -8.53 -8.65 6.45
C GLU A 64 -9.31 -8.87 7.74
N ILE A 65 -8.77 -8.39 8.87
CA ILE A 65 -9.42 -8.55 10.17
C ILE A 65 -10.59 -7.59 10.33
N THR A 66 -10.39 -6.35 9.92
CA THR A 66 -11.38 -5.28 10.15
C THR A 66 -12.51 -5.31 9.12
N PHE A 67 -12.20 -5.64 7.88
CA PHE A 67 -13.17 -5.63 6.78
C PHE A 67 -13.16 -6.99 6.07
N PRO A 68 -13.63 -8.05 6.73
CA PRO A 68 -13.61 -9.37 6.10
C PRO A 68 -14.46 -9.38 4.84
N THR A 69 -13.90 -9.93 3.78
CA THR A 69 -14.59 -10.10 2.51
C THR A 69 -14.94 -11.57 2.33
N LYS A 70 -16.09 -11.81 1.72
CA LYS A 70 -16.51 -13.17 1.42
C LYS A 70 -16.18 -13.52 -0.01
#